data_a6d945d83f015c281677cced0d11e873
#
_entry.id   a6d945d83f015c281677cced0d11e873
#
_cell.length_a   1.000
_cell.length_b   1.000
_cell.length_c   1.000
_cell.angle_alpha   90.00
_cell.angle_beta   90.00
_cell.angle_gamma   90.00
#
_symmetry.space_group_name_H-M   'P 1'
#
loop_
_entity.id
_entity.type
_entity.pdbx_description
1 polymer ?
#
loop_
_entity_poly.entity_id
_entity_poly.type
_entity_poly.pdbx_seq_one_letter_code
_entity_poly.pdbx_strand_id
1 'polypeptide(L)'
;FQLSTRPMLLVRDDLYVKHVNRVMVTIDGTGVGDDALRTACELVREIPGGTLTGVHVVRQESAPSRGGRTKADEVLDAAVQRARGFGVDMKAIHTEGKDIGRSVCLAASECNADLVVIASQDRRPLVARGLVDLDKLLGGSVSDYIRVHAPAPVLLVREPEQG
;
A
#
# COMPACT_ATOMS: atom_id res chain seq x y z
N PHE A 1 0.08 -14.17 -13.84
CA PHE A 1 0.36 -13.16 -12.82
C PHE A 1 -0.31 -11.82 -13.15
N GLN A 2 -0.04 -11.25 -14.32
CA GLN A 2 -0.60 -9.95 -14.74
C GLN A 2 -2.10 -9.96 -15.07
N LEU A 3 -2.68 -11.14 -15.29
CA LEU A 3 -4.09 -11.33 -15.67
C LEU A 3 -5.02 -11.67 -14.49
N SER A 4 -4.49 -11.81 -13.28
CA SER A 4 -5.33 -12.12 -12.13
C SER A 4 -6.01 -10.85 -11.60
N THR A 5 -7.33 -10.89 -11.48
CA THR A 5 -8.17 -9.86 -10.84
C THR A 5 -8.35 -10.10 -9.33
N ARG A 6 -7.89 -11.25 -8.83
CA ARG A 6 -7.96 -11.60 -7.42
C ARG A 6 -6.77 -11.04 -6.65
N PRO A 7 -6.90 -10.78 -5.36
CA PRO A 7 -5.76 -10.49 -4.49
C PRO A 7 -4.71 -11.60 -4.57
N MET A 8 -3.45 -11.22 -4.62
CA MET A 8 -2.33 -12.14 -4.75
C MET A 8 -1.36 -11.97 -3.60
N LEU A 9 -1.10 -13.05 -2.87
CA LEU A 9 -0.08 -13.08 -1.83
C LEU A 9 1.26 -13.50 -2.44
N LEU A 10 2.25 -12.65 -2.29
CA LEU A 10 3.61 -12.86 -2.77
C LEU A 10 4.53 -13.08 -1.57
N VAL A 11 5.09 -14.27 -1.49
CA VAL A 11 6.02 -14.68 -0.44
C VAL A 11 7.38 -14.94 -1.08
N ARG A 12 8.43 -14.37 -0.51
CA ARG A 12 9.80 -14.65 -0.92
C ARG A 12 10.37 -15.81 -0.11
N ASP A 13 11.19 -16.64 -0.71
CA ASP A 13 11.78 -17.83 -0.08
C ASP A 13 12.71 -17.50 1.10
N ASP A 14 13.28 -16.28 1.11
CA ASP A 14 14.16 -15.79 2.16
C ASP A 14 13.42 -15.19 3.37
N LEU A 15 12.08 -15.11 3.30
CA LEU A 15 11.25 -14.58 4.38
C LEU A 15 10.63 -15.71 5.20
N TYR A 16 10.99 -15.78 6.47
CA TYR A 16 10.35 -16.67 7.43
C TYR A 16 9.33 -15.92 8.26
N VAL A 17 8.05 -16.15 7.97
CA VAL A 17 6.93 -15.57 8.73
C VAL A 17 6.21 -16.69 9.47
N LYS A 18 6.34 -16.68 10.78
CA LYS A 18 5.70 -17.68 11.65
C LYS A 18 4.24 -17.34 11.93
N HIS A 19 3.95 -16.06 12.14
CA HIS A 19 2.63 -15.55 12.46
C HIS A 19 2.45 -14.17 11.82
N VAL A 20 1.25 -13.89 11.32
CA VAL A 20 0.86 -12.57 10.86
C VAL A 20 0.01 -11.91 11.94
N ASN A 21 0.55 -10.93 12.63
CA ASN A 21 -0.15 -10.13 13.63
C ASN A 21 -0.17 -8.64 13.28
N ARG A 22 0.89 -8.15 12.67
CA ARG A 22 1.06 -6.73 12.32
C ARG A 22 0.91 -6.58 10.82
N VAL A 23 -0.21 -6.02 10.41
CA VAL A 23 -0.53 -5.73 9.00
C VAL A 23 -0.27 -4.27 8.73
N MET A 24 0.45 -3.98 7.66
CA MET A 24 0.63 -2.64 7.12
C MET A 24 -0.11 -2.51 5.79
N VAL A 25 -0.82 -1.42 5.58
CA VAL A 25 -1.48 -1.10 4.30
C VAL A 25 -1.01 0.26 3.79
N THR A 26 -0.74 0.36 2.49
CA THR A 26 -0.45 1.64 1.86
C THR A 26 -1.74 2.40 1.55
N ILE A 27 -1.76 3.68 1.89
CA ILE A 27 -2.89 4.59 1.67
C ILE A 27 -2.48 5.58 0.57
N ASP A 28 -3.15 5.54 -0.57
CA ASP A 28 -2.86 6.42 -1.71
C ASP A 28 -4.01 7.41 -2.03
N GLY A 29 -5.15 7.26 -1.38
CA GLY A 29 -6.33 8.10 -1.58
C GLY A 29 -7.11 7.78 -2.86
N THR A 30 -6.85 6.63 -3.51
CA THR A 30 -7.58 6.14 -4.68
C THR A 30 -8.64 5.11 -4.32
N GLY A 31 -9.58 4.83 -5.25
CA GLY A 31 -10.58 3.76 -5.06
C GLY A 31 -9.96 2.38 -4.89
N VAL A 32 -8.88 2.07 -5.61
CA VAL A 32 -8.14 0.79 -5.44
C VAL A 32 -7.44 0.74 -4.08
N GLY A 33 -6.95 1.88 -3.60
CA GLY A 33 -6.42 2.01 -2.24
C GLY A 33 -7.48 1.75 -1.17
N ASP A 34 -8.72 2.14 -1.41
CA ASP A 34 -9.85 1.84 -0.53
C ASP A 34 -10.16 0.33 -0.48
N ASP A 35 -10.04 -0.39 -1.58
CA ASP A 35 -10.17 -1.84 -1.63
C ASP A 35 -9.03 -2.55 -0.89
N ALA A 36 -7.81 -2.04 -0.99
CA ALA A 36 -6.67 -2.53 -0.23
C ALA A 36 -6.88 -2.32 1.28
N LEU A 37 -7.36 -1.15 1.69
CA LEU A 37 -7.68 -0.85 3.08
C LEU A 37 -8.79 -1.78 3.61
N ARG A 38 -9.87 -1.96 2.86
CA ARG A 38 -10.95 -2.88 3.23
C ARG A 38 -10.42 -4.30 3.41
N THR A 39 -9.64 -4.81 2.46
CA THR A 39 -9.03 -6.14 2.52
C THR A 39 -8.14 -6.28 3.75
N ALA A 40 -7.31 -5.28 4.05
CA ALA A 40 -6.47 -5.27 5.25
C ALA A 40 -7.29 -5.29 6.55
N CYS A 41 -8.38 -4.52 6.62
CA CYS A 41 -9.29 -4.51 7.76
C CYS A 41 -9.97 -5.89 7.96
N GLU A 42 -10.45 -6.50 6.88
CA GLU A 42 -11.07 -7.83 6.94
C GLU A 42 -10.07 -8.88 7.47
N LEU A 43 -8.82 -8.85 6.98
CA LEU A 43 -7.77 -9.75 7.47
C LEU A 43 -7.47 -9.54 8.97
N VAL A 44 -7.27 -8.31 9.39
CA VAL A 44 -6.94 -7.99 10.80
C VAL A 44 -8.04 -8.42 11.76
N ARG A 45 -9.30 -8.31 11.36
CA ARG A 45 -10.45 -8.77 12.16
C ARG A 45 -10.43 -10.27 12.42
N GLU A 46 -9.90 -11.07 11.50
CA GLU A 46 -9.77 -12.51 11.65
C GLU A 46 -8.52 -12.94 12.44
N ILE A 47 -7.61 -12.01 12.72
CA ILE A 47 -6.36 -12.27 13.45
C ILE A 47 -6.53 -11.88 14.92
N PRO A 48 -6.53 -12.84 15.87
CA PRO A 48 -6.58 -12.52 17.29
C PRO A 48 -5.39 -11.63 17.70
N GLY A 49 -5.69 -10.44 18.24
CA GLY A 49 -4.65 -9.45 18.61
C GLY A 49 -3.97 -8.78 17.43
N GLY A 50 -4.51 -8.91 16.22
CA GLY A 50 -4.00 -8.27 15.01
C GLY A 50 -4.06 -6.74 15.09
N THR A 51 -3.05 -6.09 14.53
CA THR A 51 -2.95 -4.63 14.44
C THR A 51 -2.81 -4.17 13.01
N LEU A 52 -3.36 -2.99 12.70
CA LEU A 52 -3.28 -2.37 11.38
C LEU A 52 -2.56 -1.04 11.44
N THR A 53 -1.59 -0.85 10.56
CA THR A 53 -0.90 0.42 10.34
C THR A 53 -1.13 0.88 8.89
N GLY A 54 -1.75 2.03 8.72
CA GLY A 54 -1.88 2.70 7.41
C GLY A 54 -0.72 3.65 7.17
N VAL A 55 -0.06 3.53 6.04
CA VAL A 55 1.08 4.37 5.65
C VAL A 55 0.77 5.14 4.37
N HIS A 56 0.87 6.46 4.44
CA HIS A 56 0.82 7.35 3.28
C HIS A 56 2.19 7.92 2.99
N VAL A 57 2.66 7.76 1.75
CA VAL A 57 3.95 8.30 1.31
C VAL A 57 3.73 9.57 0.52
N VAL A 58 4.28 10.67 1.01
CA VAL A 58 4.27 11.96 0.35
C VAL A 58 5.56 12.13 -0.47
N ARG A 59 5.41 12.41 -1.75
CA ARG A 59 6.56 12.70 -2.60
C ARG A 59 7.17 14.06 -2.24
N GLN A 60 8.46 14.09 -1.98
CA GLN A 60 9.19 15.28 -1.55
C GLN A 60 9.44 16.26 -2.72
N GLU A 61 8.39 16.68 -3.42
CA GLU A 61 8.49 17.63 -4.55
C GLU A 61 7.93 19.02 -4.22
N SER A 62 7.31 19.20 -3.07
CA SER A 62 6.62 20.43 -2.71
C SER A 62 7.23 21.05 -1.46
N ALA A 63 7.56 22.33 -1.56
CA ALA A 63 7.95 23.12 -0.40
C ALA A 63 6.90 23.00 0.72
N PRO A 64 7.32 22.92 1.99
CA PRO A 64 6.39 22.76 3.09
C PRO A 64 5.42 23.93 3.14
N SER A 65 4.14 23.64 3.03
CA SER A 65 3.07 24.62 3.28
C SER A 65 3.15 25.02 4.75
N ARG A 66 3.47 26.28 4.99
CA ARG A 66 3.52 26.82 6.34
C ARG A 66 2.13 26.74 7.00
N GLY A 67 2.00 25.87 8.00
CA GLY A 67 1.00 26.01 9.05
C GLY A 67 -0.45 25.72 8.66
N GLY A 68 -0.76 24.48 8.22
CA GLY A 68 -2.15 24.00 8.03
C GLY A 68 -2.17 22.48 7.89
N ARG A 69 -3.34 21.86 8.06
CA ARG A 69 -3.52 20.44 7.74
C ARG A 69 -3.08 20.22 6.29
N THR A 70 -2.21 19.25 6.10
CA THR A 70 -1.73 18.88 4.77
C THR A 70 -2.76 17.98 4.08
N LYS A 71 -2.72 17.92 2.74
CA LYS A 71 -3.53 16.95 1.99
C LYS A 71 -3.25 15.50 2.43
N ALA A 72 -2.04 15.22 2.88
CA ALA A 72 -1.65 13.93 3.43
C ALA A 72 -2.41 13.60 4.73
N ASP A 73 -2.58 14.59 5.62
CA ASP A 73 -3.34 14.43 6.86
C ASP A 73 -4.82 14.13 6.57
N GLU A 74 -5.39 14.81 5.58
CA GLU A 74 -6.79 14.57 5.16
C GLU A 74 -7.00 13.16 4.60
N VAL A 75 -6.05 12.68 3.78
CA VAL A 75 -6.08 11.32 3.21
C VAL A 75 -5.99 10.26 4.32
N LEU A 76 -5.09 10.46 5.27
CA LEU A 76 -4.93 9.54 6.40
C LEU A 76 -6.13 9.56 7.36
N ASP A 77 -6.66 10.73 7.68
CA ASP A 77 -7.84 10.85 8.53
C ASP A 77 -9.05 10.16 7.90
N ALA A 78 -9.26 10.34 6.60
CA ALA A 78 -10.31 9.65 5.87
C ALA A 78 -10.13 8.12 5.92
N ALA A 79 -8.90 7.64 5.77
CA ALA A 79 -8.58 6.22 5.86
C ALA A 79 -8.83 5.66 7.28
N VAL A 80 -8.45 6.40 8.33
CA VAL A 80 -8.74 6.02 9.72
C VAL A 80 -10.25 5.91 9.98
N GLN A 81 -11.04 6.88 9.47
CA GLN A 81 -12.49 6.82 9.61
C GLN A 81 -13.10 5.62 8.87
N ARG A 82 -12.61 5.30 7.67
CA ARG A 82 -13.04 4.10 6.94
C ARG A 82 -12.69 2.83 7.68
N ALA A 83 -11.46 2.71 8.22
CA ALA A 83 -11.04 1.56 9.02
C ALA A 83 -11.96 1.36 10.25
N ARG A 84 -12.32 2.44 10.94
CA ARG A 84 -13.29 2.39 12.05
C ARG A 84 -14.66 1.92 11.59
N GLY A 85 -15.11 2.34 10.41
CA GLY A 85 -16.34 1.84 9.78
C GLY A 85 -16.32 0.32 9.55
N PHE A 86 -15.15 -0.26 9.34
CA PHE A 86 -14.93 -1.72 9.26
C PHE A 86 -14.67 -2.39 10.62
N GLY A 87 -14.72 -1.64 11.72
CA GLY A 87 -14.48 -2.16 13.07
C GLY A 87 -13.01 -2.34 13.44
N VAL A 88 -12.09 -1.64 12.76
CA VAL A 88 -10.65 -1.71 12.99
C VAL A 88 -10.11 -0.35 13.43
N ASP A 89 -9.34 -0.34 14.51
CA ASP A 89 -8.59 0.85 14.94
C ASP A 89 -7.21 0.84 14.27
N MET A 90 -7.05 1.70 13.27
CA MET A 90 -5.83 1.78 12.46
C MET A 90 -4.91 2.89 12.95
N LYS A 91 -3.63 2.56 13.18
CA LYS A 91 -2.59 3.56 13.36
C LYS A 91 -2.24 4.16 12.00
N ALA A 92 -2.22 5.48 11.89
CA ALA A 92 -1.85 6.19 10.67
C ALA A 92 -0.45 6.80 10.79
N ILE A 93 0.35 6.62 9.74
CA ILE A 93 1.71 7.17 9.63
C ILE A 93 1.84 7.82 8.26
N HIS A 94 2.36 9.03 8.20
CA HIS A 94 2.86 9.57 6.94
C HIS A 94 4.39 9.56 6.92
N THR A 95 4.96 9.35 5.76
CA THR A 95 6.40 9.40 5.53
C THR A 95 6.68 10.16 4.24
N GLU A 96 7.79 10.83 4.19
CA GLU A 96 8.23 11.58 3.01
C GLU A 96 9.36 10.84 2.32
N GLY A 97 9.37 10.85 1.00
CA GLY A 97 10.46 10.25 0.24
C GLY A 97 10.41 10.56 -1.25
N LYS A 98 11.58 10.51 -1.88
CA LYS A 98 11.70 10.67 -3.33
C LYS A 98 11.26 9.40 -4.07
N ASP A 99 11.50 8.25 -3.48
CA ASP A 99 11.15 6.93 -3.99
C ASP A 99 10.07 6.30 -3.11
N ILE A 100 8.87 6.20 -3.63
CA ILE A 100 7.70 5.69 -2.90
C ILE A 100 7.91 4.23 -2.49
N GLY A 101 8.40 3.38 -3.38
CA GLY A 101 8.61 1.96 -3.10
C GLY A 101 9.59 1.73 -1.97
N ARG A 102 10.70 2.45 -1.98
CA ARG A 102 11.70 2.43 -0.91
C ARG A 102 11.14 2.93 0.42
N SER A 103 10.38 4.02 0.39
CA SER A 103 9.77 4.60 1.60
C SER A 103 8.75 3.64 2.23
N VAL A 104 7.97 2.93 1.41
CA VAL A 104 7.04 1.89 1.89
C VAL A 104 7.81 0.73 2.54
N CYS A 105 8.90 0.25 1.93
CA CYS A 105 9.71 -0.83 2.51
C CYS A 105 10.36 -0.42 3.83
N LEU A 106 10.85 0.81 3.95
CA LEU A 106 11.39 1.35 5.20
C LEU A 106 10.31 1.43 6.29
N ALA A 107 9.14 1.97 5.98
CA ALA A 107 8.02 2.03 6.90
C ALA A 107 7.58 0.63 7.37
N ALA A 108 7.57 -0.36 6.46
CA ALA A 108 7.28 -1.75 6.80
C ALA A 108 8.30 -2.34 7.79
N SER A 109 9.58 -2.01 7.63
CA SER A 109 10.63 -2.39 8.59
C SER A 109 10.45 -1.70 9.95
N GLU A 110 10.18 -0.39 9.95
CA GLU A 110 10.03 0.40 11.18
C GLU A 110 8.83 -0.02 12.02
N CYS A 111 7.72 -0.37 11.39
CA CYS A 111 6.56 -0.89 12.12
C CYS A 111 6.58 -2.42 12.32
N ASN A 112 7.67 -3.08 11.95
CA ASN A 112 7.83 -4.54 12.04
C ASN A 112 6.64 -5.29 11.41
N ALA A 113 6.23 -4.90 10.23
CA ALA A 113 5.10 -5.50 9.53
C ALA A 113 5.35 -6.99 9.24
N ASP A 114 4.37 -7.82 9.53
CA ASP A 114 4.36 -9.25 9.20
C ASP A 114 3.69 -9.50 7.83
N LEU A 115 2.91 -8.55 7.37
CA LEU A 115 2.25 -8.52 6.06
C LEU A 115 2.12 -7.08 5.56
N VAL A 116 2.44 -6.85 4.30
CA VAL A 116 2.24 -5.57 3.62
C VAL A 116 1.14 -5.71 2.59
N VAL A 117 0.08 -4.91 2.70
CA VAL A 117 -1.03 -4.86 1.75
C VAL A 117 -0.89 -3.61 0.89
N ILE A 118 -0.87 -3.79 -0.42
CA ILE A 118 -0.76 -2.70 -1.38
C ILE A 118 -1.82 -2.77 -2.46
N ALA A 119 -2.29 -1.62 -2.90
CA ALA A 119 -3.10 -1.51 -4.10
C ALA A 119 -2.19 -1.60 -5.33
N SER A 120 -2.57 -2.42 -6.28
CA SER A 120 -1.92 -2.51 -7.59
C SER A 120 -2.89 -2.02 -8.64
N GLN A 121 -2.62 -0.88 -9.24
CA GLN A 121 -3.38 -0.42 -10.38
C GLN A 121 -3.10 -1.34 -11.57
N ASP A 122 -4.17 -1.81 -12.22
CA ASP A 122 -4.03 -2.62 -13.39
C ASP A 122 -3.33 -1.82 -14.50
N ARG A 123 -2.22 -2.32 -14.98
CA ARG A 123 -1.54 -1.73 -16.13
C ARG A 123 -2.30 -2.14 -17.37
N ARG A 124 -3.14 -1.26 -17.88
CA ARG A 124 -3.61 -1.41 -19.26
C ARG A 124 -2.40 -1.54 -20.17
N PRO A 125 -2.47 -2.43 -21.19
CA PRO A 125 -1.38 -2.60 -22.15
C PRO A 125 -0.89 -1.26 -22.66
N LEU A 126 0.41 -1.08 -22.76
CA LEU A 126 1.10 0.13 -23.21
C LEU A 126 0.54 0.74 -24.52
N VAL A 127 -0.09 -0.09 -25.35
CA VAL A 127 -0.69 0.30 -26.65
C VAL A 127 -1.87 1.26 -26.50
N ALA A 128 -2.54 1.30 -25.33
CA ALA A 128 -3.71 2.14 -25.09
C ALA A 128 -3.37 3.54 -24.52
N ARG A 129 -2.12 3.80 -24.17
CA ARG A 129 -1.66 5.07 -23.63
C ARG A 129 -0.60 5.65 -24.55
N GLY A 130 -1.00 6.52 -25.47
CA GLY A 130 -0.15 7.10 -26.52
C GLY A 130 1.02 7.99 -26.06
N LEU A 131 1.45 7.94 -24.81
CA LEU A 131 2.63 8.62 -24.30
C LEU A 131 3.27 7.77 -23.21
N VAL A 132 4.40 7.20 -23.55
CA VAL A 132 5.22 6.40 -22.67
C VAL A 132 6.08 7.33 -21.83
N ASP A 133 5.84 7.33 -20.54
CA ASP A 133 6.76 7.90 -19.57
C ASP A 133 7.94 6.94 -19.41
N LEU A 134 9.04 7.24 -20.08
CA LEU A 134 10.25 6.38 -20.12
C LEU A 134 10.81 6.09 -18.72
N ASP A 135 10.63 6.99 -17.76
CA ASP A 135 11.07 6.77 -16.38
C ASP A 135 10.27 5.65 -15.69
N LYS A 136 9.00 5.48 -16.05
CA LYS A 136 8.18 4.35 -15.57
C LYS A 136 8.53 3.03 -16.24
N LEU A 137 9.08 3.05 -17.44
CA LEU A 137 9.56 1.86 -18.15
C LEU A 137 10.87 1.34 -17.62
N LEU A 138 11.78 2.23 -17.22
CA LEU A 138 13.13 1.90 -16.77
C LEU A 138 13.22 1.59 -15.27
N GLY A 139 12.28 2.11 -14.46
CA GLY A 139 12.30 2.01 -12.99
C GLY A 139 11.49 0.87 -12.38
N GLY A 140 10.73 0.11 -13.15
CA GLY A 140 9.72 -0.79 -12.59
C GLY A 140 8.58 -0.03 -11.91
N SER A 141 7.47 -0.71 -11.57
CA SER A 141 6.41 -0.09 -10.80
C SER A 141 6.78 -0.03 -9.31
N VAL A 142 6.16 0.89 -8.58
CA VAL A 142 6.25 0.94 -7.12
C VAL A 142 5.92 -0.44 -6.50
N SER A 143 4.88 -1.10 -7.01
CA SER A 143 4.49 -2.44 -6.57
C SER A 143 5.57 -3.51 -6.87
N ASP A 144 6.25 -3.42 -8.01
CA ASP A 144 7.34 -4.34 -8.33
C ASP A 144 8.54 -4.17 -7.39
N TYR A 145 8.88 -2.92 -7.06
CA TYR A 145 9.94 -2.65 -6.08
C TYR A 145 9.59 -3.22 -4.70
N ILE A 146 8.38 -2.94 -4.20
CA ILE A 146 7.91 -3.42 -2.90
C ILE A 146 7.92 -4.95 -2.87
N ARG A 147 7.43 -5.60 -3.92
CA ARG A 147 7.41 -7.06 -4.03
C ARG A 147 8.79 -7.69 -3.84
N VAL A 148 9.83 -7.07 -4.39
CA VAL A 148 11.21 -7.58 -4.33
C VAL A 148 11.91 -7.23 -3.02
N HIS A 149 11.64 -6.04 -2.46
CA HIS A 149 12.44 -5.48 -1.36
C HIS A 149 11.70 -5.40 -0.02
N ALA A 150 10.40 -5.68 0.04
CA ALA A 150 9.66 -5.62 1.30
C ALA A 150 10.21 -6.63 2.32
N PRO A 151 10.28 -6.27 3.61
CA PRO A 151 10.76 -7.15 4.67
C PRO A 151 9.75 -8.23 5.08
N ALA A 152 8.56 -8.23 4.48
CA ALA A 152 7.45 -9.14 4.77
C ALA A 152 6.76 -9.58 3.48
N PRO A 153 5.96 -10.64 3.51
CA PRO A 153 5.06 -11.00 2.40
C PRO A 153 4.19 -9.82 1.98
N VAL A 154 3.88 -9.75 0.69
CA VAL A 154 3.10 -8.67 0.09
C VAL A 154 1.81 -9.20 -0.49
N LEU A 155 0.69 -8.65 -0.04
CA LEU A 155 -0.63 -8.89 -0.61
C LEU A 155 -0.97 -7.77 -1.60
N LEU A 156 -1.05 -8.13 -2.88
CA LEU A 156 -1.48 -7.24 -3.95
C LEU A 156 -3.00 -7.28 -4.07
N VAL A 157 -3.65 -6.14 -3.82
CA VAL A 157 -5.08 -5.97 -4.07
C VAL A 157 -5.26 -5.23 -5.38
N ARG A 158 -6.05 -5.79 -6.28
CA ARG A 158 -6.33 -5.24 -7.60
C ARG A 158 -7.77 -4.80 -7.72
N GLU A 159 -8.00 -3.84 -8.57
CA GLU A 159 -9.35 -3.45 -8.94
C GLU A 159 -10.05 -4.64 -9.62
N PRO A 160 -11.28 -5.01 -9.20
CA PRO A 160 -12.04 -6.02 -9.92
C PRO A 160 -12.31 -5.51 -11.34
N GLU A 161 -12.10 -6.36 -12.34
CA GLU A 161 -12.54 -6.05 -13.70
C GLU A 161 -14.03 -5.74 -13.66
N GLN A 162 -14.36 -4.53 -14.09
CA GLN A 162 -15.74 -4.21 -14.41
C GLN A 162 -16.06 -4.94 -15.71
N GLY A 163 -16.71 -6.06 -15.53
CA GLY A 163 -17.25 -6.84 -16.64
C GLY A 163 -18.33 -6.07 -17.42
#